data_d82d42532feabcf2f7fcd2755d97ff9e
#
_entry.id   d82d42532feabcf2f7fcd2755d97ff9e
#
_cell.length_a   1.000
_cell.length_b   1.000
_cell.length_c   1.000
_cell.angle_alpha   90.00
_cell.angle_beta   90.00
_cell.angle_gamma   90.00
#
_symmetry.space_group_name_H-M   'P 1'
#
loop_
_entity.id
_entity.type
_entity.pdbx_description
1 polymer ?
#
loop_
_entity_poly.entity_id
_entity_poly.type
_entity_poly.pdbx_seq_one_letter_code
_entity_poly.pdbx_strand_id
1 'polypeptide(L)'
;SLISVLLLESIYFYNFTTPEFNVNICQLPFWSLVTYYSWKIYNSKEIKIFDCFLIGFFAALGFLSKYLFIYLLFSICLLFIYLISIKRKKFDFKYLVSLEVFFVLLVPHLIWLFNNDFVTISYGFKRTGLDDIGLVGHIQNPLIFLFKQVGILVPFLFLVWLLIKKIKFKINLKDKKLLFLLFVNILPIFLMFITSLILGSKIRTMWMTPFYLGFGVLFIYLVQSQINLKKIKPFLYS
;
A
#
# COMPACT_ATOMS: atom_id res chain seq x y z
N SER A 1 0.95 4.38 17.37
CA SER A 1 0.20 4.63 18.59
C SER A 1 -1.18 3.98 18.56
N LEU A 2 -1.82 3.79 19.71
CA LEU A 2 -3.17 3.21 19.79
C LEU A 2 -4.17 3.93 18.88
N ILE A 3 -4.17 5.26 18.87
CA ILE A 3 -5.08 6.07 18.03
C ILE A 3 -4.92 5.72 16.53
N SER A 4 -3.70 5.42 16.05
CA SER A 4 -3.50 5.04 14.64
C SER A 4 -4.18 3.71 14.31
N VAL A 5 -4.21 2.77 15.26
CA VAL A 5 -4.87 1.47 15.10
C VAL A 5 -6.39 1.63 15.16
N LEU A 6 -6.90 2.38 16.17
CA LEU A 6 -8.34 2.66 16.31
C LEU A 6 -8.93 3.37 15.08
N LEU A 7 -8.16 4.27 14.45
CA LEU A 7 -8.60 4.89 13.20
C LEU A 7 -8.78 3.88 12.06
N LEU A 8 -8.02 2.79 12.03
CA LEU A 8 -8.18 1.77 10.98
C LEU A 8 -9.51 1.03 11.10
N GLU A 9 -10.05 0.86 12.32
CA GLU A 9 -11.34 0.22 12.55
C GLU A 9 -12.50 0.94 11.84
N SER A 10 -12.36 2.25 11.56
CA SER A 10 -13.35 3.01 10.79
C SER A 10 -13.33 2.75 9.29
N ILE A 11 -12.31 2.06 8.79
CA ILE A 11 -12.24 1.68 7.38
C ILE A 11 -12.96 0.34 7.20
N TYR A 12 -13.99 0.33 6.35
CA TYR A 12 -14.85 -0.82 6.06
C TYR A 12 -14.11 -2.16 5.95
N PHE A 13 -12.91 -2.15 5.37
CA PHE A 13 -12.13 -3.38 5.15
C PHE A 13 -11.67 -4.06 6.44
N TYR A 14 -11.38 -3.30 7.50
CA TYR A 14 -10.80 -3.85 8.73
C TYR A 14 -11.84 -4.21 9.78
N ASN A 15 -13.08 -3.77 9.60
CA ASN A 15 -14.18 -4.06 10.50
C ASN A 15 -15.14 -5.11 9.93
N PHE A 16 -15.64 -4.89 8.70
CA PHE A 16 -16.70 -5.72 8.13
C PHE A 16 -16.22 -6.88 7.28
N THR A 17 -15.08 -6.76 6.58
CA THR A 17 -14.64 -7.77 5.61
C THR A 17 -13.47 -8.64 6.08
N THR A 18 -12.74 -8.25 7.12
CA THR A 18 -11.64 -9.06 7.66
C THR A 18 -12.04 -10.37 8.34
N PRO A 19 -13.25 -10.53 8.91
CA PRO A 19 -13.68 -11.84 9.40
C PRO A 19 -13.72 -12.93 8.32
N GLU A 20 -13.92 -12.53 7.05
CA GLU A 20 -13.86 -13.45 5.91
C GLU A 20 -12.42 -13.61 5.43
N PHE A 21 -11.79 -14.75 5.77
CA PHE A 21 -10.42 -15.03 5.34
C PHE A 21 -10.33 -15.21 3.82
N ASN A 22 -9.57 -14.35 3.17
CA ASN A 22 -9.37 -14.36 1.73
C ASN A 22 -7.98 -13.83 1.35
N VAL A 23 -7.64 -13.90 0.06
CA VAL A 23 -6.32 -13.48 -0.47
C VAL A 23 -5.96 -12.01 -0.18
N ASN A 24 -6.94 -11.13 0.00
CA ASN A 24 -6.66 -9.72 0.33
C ASN A 24 -6.19 -9.59 1.78
N ILE A 25 -6.77 -10.39 2.69
CA ILE A 25 -6.39 -10.43 4.10
C ILE A 25 -5.05 -11.14 4.26
N CYS A 26 -4.81 -12.21 3.48
CA CYS A 26 -3.55 -12.93 3.47
C CYS A 26 -2.33 -12.02 3.17
N GLN A 27 -2.52 -10.93 2.44
CA GLN A 27 -1.46 -9.95 2.14
C GLN A 27 -1.09 -9.05 3.34
N LEU A 28 -2.01 -8.81 4.29
CA LEU A 28 -1.84 -7.79 5.35
C LEU A 28 -0.56 -7.97 6.17
N PRO A 29 -0.22 -9.18 6.68
CA PRO A 29 1.01 -9.37 7.43
C PRO A 29 2.25 -9.10 6.58
N PHE A 30 2.26 -9.54 5.32
CA PHE A 30 3.40 -9.33 4.43
C PHE A 30 3.53 -7.86 4.02
N TRP A 31 2.41 -7.16 3.81
CA TRP A 31 2.39 -5.71 3.56
C TRP A 31 3.02 -4.94 4.71
N SER A 32 2.64 -5.29 5.95
CA SER A 32 3.22 -4.69 7.17
C SER A 32 4.71 -4.95 7.31
N LEU A 33 5.13 -6.21 7.12
CA LEU A 33 6.51 -6.63 7.31
C LEU A 33 7.44 -6.03 6.25
N VAL A 34 7.03 -6.03 4.98
CA VAL A 34 7.80 -5.36 3.90
C VAL A 34 7.91 -3.87 4.17
N THR A 35 6.82 -3.21 4.57
CA THR A 35 6.84 -1.79 4.94
C THR A 35 7.76 -1.53 6.13
N TYR A 36 7.70 -2.35 7.18
CA TYR A 36 8.54 -2.22 8.37
C TYR A 36 10.04 -2.37 8.07
N TYR A 37 10.43 -3.44 7.36
CA TYR A 37 11.84 -3.65 7.02
C TYR A 37 12.35 -2.63 6.01
N SER A 38 11.52 -2.18 5.08
CA SER A 38 11.84 -1.08 4.18
C SER A 38 12.07 0.24 4.95
N TRP A 39 11.23 0.54 5.95
CA TRP A 39 11.45 1.67 6.84
C TRP A 39 12.76 1.55 7.63
N LYS A 40 13.05 0.37 8.15
CA LYS A 40 14.26 0.09 8.91
C LYS A 40 15.51 0.36 8.06
N ILE A 41 15.55 -0.14 6.82
CA ILE A 41 16.65 0.14 5.87
C ILE A 41 16.70 1.61 5.46
N TYR A 42 15.55 2.22 5.21
CA TYR A 42 15.45 3.63 4.83
C TYR A 42 16.06 4.57 5.88
N ASN A 43 15.80 4.28 7.16
CA ASN A 43 16.22 5.10 8.30
C ASN A 43 17.58 4.70 8.87
N SER A 44 18.14 3.58 8.46
CA SER A 44 19.43 3.09 8.95
C SER A 44 20.61 3.82 8.32
N LYS A 45 21.68 3.97 9.09
CA LYS A 45 23.00 4.40 8.58
C LYS A 45 23.73 3.26 7.89
N GLU A 46 23.60 2.04 8.44
CA GLU A 46 24.21 0.82 7.91
C GLU A 46 23.12 -0.19 7.55
N ILE A 47 23.21 -0.75 6.35
CA ILE A 47 22.26 -1.73 5.84
C ILE A 47 22.71 -3.11 6.29
N LYS A 48 21.82 -3.84 6.96
CA LYS A 48 22.03 -5.24 7.34
C LYS A 48 21.54 -6.16 6.23
N ILE A 49 22.37 -7.09 5.79
CA ILE A 49 22.00 -8.10 4.78
C ILE A 49 20.74 -8.87 5.19
N PHE A 50 20.61 -9.19 6.48
CA PHE A 50 19.46 -9.91 7.00
C PHE A 50 18.14 -9.12 6.83
N ASP A 51 18.15 -7.78 6.98
CA ASP A 51 16.97 -6.97 6.73
C ASP A 51 16.60 -6.98 5.23
N CYS A 52 17.59 -7.00 4.34
CA CYS A 52 17.37 -7.14 2.90
C CYS A 52 16.80 -8.53 2.55
N PHE A 53 17.35 -9.60 3.14
CA PHE A 53 16.80 -10.94 3.01
C PHE A 53 15.33 -10.99 3.42
N LEU A 54 14.96 -10.42 4.57
CA LEU A 54 13.57 -10.42 5.06
C LEU A 54 12.64 -9.63 4.15
N ILE A 55 13.09 -8.52 3.54
CA ILE A 55 12.29 -7.82 2.54
C ILE A 55 12.00 -8.74 1.36
N GLY A 56 13.02 -9.39 0.78
CA GLY A 56 12.84 -10.30 -0.36
C GLY A 56 11.92 -11.46 -0.03
N PHE A 57 12.11 -12.06 1.16
CA PHE A 57 11.30 -13.17 1.65
C PHE A 57 9.82 -12.79 1.78
N PHE A 58 9.51 -11.74 2.53
CA PHE A 58 8.13 -11.30 2.73
C PHE A 58 7.51 -10.70 1.46
N ALA A 59 8.31 -10.08 0.59
CA ALA A 59 7.86 -9.61 -0.71
C ALA A 59 7.39 -10.75 -1.60
N ALA A 60 8.14 -11.87 -1.63
CA ALA A 60 7.75 -13.06 -2.38
C ALA A 60 6.45 -13.67 -1.84
N LEU A 61 6.32 -13.85 -0.53
CA LEU A 61 5.10 -14.37 0.09
C LEU A 61 3.89 -13.46 -0.15
N GLY A 62 4.08 -12.14 -0.05
CA GLY A 62 3.03 -11.16 -0.34
C GLY A 62 2.58 -11.21 -1.81
N PHE A 63 3.52 -11.29 -2.74
CA PHE A 63 3.23 -11.40 -4.15
C PHE A 63 2.56 -12.72 -4.52
N LEU A 64 3.00 -13.84 -3.95
CA LEU A 64 2.38 -15.15 -4.12
C LEU A 64 0.96 -15.21 -3.52
N SER A 65 0.69 -14.44 -2.47
CA SER A 65 -0.66 -14.31 -1.93
C SER A 65 -1.60 -13.62 -2.94
N LYS A 66 -1.12 -12.57 -3.59
CA LYS A 66 -1.83 -11.86 -4.67
C LYS A 66 -0.91 -10.92 -5.44
N TYR A 67 -0.96 -10.98 -6.76
CA TYR A 67 -0.09 -10.16 -7.64
C TYR A 67 -0.22 -8.65 -7.44
N LEU A 68 -1.34 -8.17 -6.92
CA LEU A 68 -1.52 -6.75 -6.60
C LEU A 68 -0.53 -6.22 -5.54
N PHE A 69 0.16 -7.09 -4.83
CA PHE A 69 1.26 -6.73 -3.94
C PHE A 69 2.38 -5.98 -4.67
N ILE A 70 2.47 -6.16 -5.99
CA ILE A 70 3.46 -5.48 -6.86
C ILE A 70 3.39 -3.95 -6.73
N TYR A 71 2.21 -3.37 -6.44
CA TYR A 71 2.06 -1.93 -6.30
C TYR A 71 2.83 -1.37 -5.10
N LEU A 72 2.87 -2.11 -3.97
CA LEU A 72 3.71 -1.76 -2.84
C LEU A 72 5.19 -1.88 -3.20
N LEU A 73 5.59 -3.01 -3.80
CA LEU A 73 6.98 -3.25 -4.18
C LEU A 73 7.49 -2.18 -5.14
N PHE A 74 6.70 -1.84 -6.16
CA PHE A 74 7.05 -0.81 -7.12
C PHE A 74 7.15 0.56 -6.46
N SER A 75 6.26 0.88 -5.52
CA SER A 75 6.32 2.14 -4.76
C SER A 75 7.58 2.23 -3.90
N ILE A 76 7.98 1.13 -3.26
CA ILE A 76 9.23 1.07 -2.48
C ILE A 76 10.45 1.19 -3.40
N CYS A 77 10.45 0.50 -4.54
CA CYS A 77 11.52 0.63 -5.56
C CYS A 77 11.66 2.09 -6.01
N LEU A 78 10.55 2.76 -6.34
CA LEU A 78 10.56 4.18 -6.74
C LEU A 78 11.11 5.09 -5.64
N LEU A 79 10.79 4.80 -4.36
CA LEU A 79 11.37 5.54 -3.23
C LEU A 79 12.89 5.38 -3.19
N PHE A 80 13.40 4.16 -3.31
CA PHE A 80 14.85 3.91 -3.29
C PHE A 80 15.55 4.51 -4.52
N ILE A 81 14.95 4.43 -5.71
CA ILE A 81 15.44 5.10 -6.92
C ILE A 81 15.52 6.62 -6.69
N TYR A 82 14.46 7.23 -6.14
CA TYR A 82 14.44 8.64 -5.79
C TYR A 82 15.58 9.02 -4.82
N LEU A 83 15.86 8.19 -3.81
CA LEU A 83 16.93 8.43 -2.85
C LEU A 83 18.31 8.37 -3.50
N ILE A 84 18.52 7.42 -4.39
CA ILE A 84 19.81 7.22 -5.07
C ILE A 84 20.02 8.33 -6.11
N SER A 85 19.04 8.56 -6.98
CA SER A 85 19.17 9.45 -8.14
C SER A 85 19.09 10.93 -7.73
N ILE A 86 18.11 11.30 -6.89
CA ILE A 86 17.83 12.71 -6.56
C ILE A 86 18.50 13.12 -5.25
N LYS A 87 18.42 12.27 -4.20
CA LYS A 87 19.08 12.57 -2.92
C LYS A 87 20.54 12.13 -2.87
N ARG A 88 21.08 11.58 -3.97
CA ARG A 88 22.48 11.13 -4.13
C ARG A 88 22.95 10.20 -2.99
N LYS A 89 22.04 9.37 -2.44
CA LYS A 89 22.40 8.31 -1.50
C LYS A 89 23.22 7.27 -2.26
N LYS A 90 24.33 6.83 -1.70
CA LYS A 90 25.16 5.77 -2.31
C LYS A 90 24.32 4.49 -2.44
N PHE A 91 24.43 3.84 -3.60
CA PHE A 91 23.86 2.51 -3.80
C PHE A 91 24.64 1.49 -2.97
N ASP A 92 23.94 0.63 -2.25
CA ASP A 92 24.53 -0.49 -1.51
C ASP A 92 24.12 -1.79 -2.17
N PHE A 93 25.11 -2.59 -2.59
CA PHE A 93 24.86 -3.89 -3.25
C PHE A 93 24.03 -4.85 -2.42
N LYS A 94 23.92 -4.66 -1.10
CA LYS A 94 23.04 -5.45 -0.24
C LYS A 94 21.56 -5.38 -0.64
N TYR A 95 21.14 -4.31 -1.33
CA TYR A 95 19.79 -4.23 -1.89
C TYR A 95 19.49 -5.36 -2.89
N LEU A 96 20.51 -5.85 -3.61
CA LEU A 96 20.35 -6.93 -4.58
C LEU A 96 19.93 -8.24 -3.90
N VAL A 97 20.30 -8.46 -2.64
CA VAL A 97 19.87 -9.63 -1.85
C VAL A 97 18.34 -9.68 -1.76
N SER A 98 17.66 -8.54 -1.62
CA SER A 98 16.19 -8.51 -1.60
C SER A 98 15.59 -8.98 -2.92
N LEU A 99 16.18 -8.59 -4.05
CA LEU A 99 15.73 -8.99 -5.38
C LEU A 99 16.05 -10.47 -5.64
N GLU A 100 17.25 -10.91 -5.29
CA GLU A 100 17.67 -12.30 -5.46
C GLU A 100 16.73 -13.25 -4.69
N VAL A 101 16.52 -13.01 -3.40
CA VAL A 101 15.62 -13.82 -2.57
C VAL A 101 14.19 -13.80 -3.10
N PHE A 102 13.69 -12.64 -3.52
CA PHE A 102 12.37 -12.51 -4.12
C PHE A 102 12.24 -13.40 -5.37
N PHE A 103 13.15 -13.29 -6.32
CA PHE A 103 13.07 -14.07 -7.56
C PHE A 103 13.31 -15.56 -7.34
N VAL A 104 14.27 -15.96 -6.48
CA VAL A 104 14.51 -17.37 -6.16
C VAL A 104 13.25 -18.03 -5.61
N LEU A 105 12.54 -17.36 -4.69
CA LEU A 105 11.29 -17.88 -4.11
C LEU A 105 10.13 -17.90 -5.12
N LEU A 106 10.17 -17.09 -6.17
CA LEU A 106 9.17 -17.11 -7.23
C LEU A 106 9.40 -18.18 -8.30
N VAL A 107 10.63 -18.73 -8.42
CA VAL A 107 10.95 -19.70 -9.46
C VAL A 107 9.96 -20.87 -9.55
N PRO A 108 9.58 -21.56 -8.44
CA PRO A 108 8.62 -22.65 -8.52
C PRO A 108 7.27 -22.22 -9.10
N HIS A 109 6.81 -21.03 -8.71
CA HIS A 109 5.55 -20.46 -9.20
C HIS A 109 5.64 -20.06 -10.69
N LEU A 110 6.77 -19.50 -11.11
CA LEU A 110 7.01 -19.16 -12.51
C LEU A 110 7.01 -20.42 -13.39
N ILE A 111 7.70 -21.49 -12.97
CA ILE A 111 7.67 -22.78 -13.66
C ILE A 111 6.23 -23.30 -13.77
N TRP A 112 5.48 -23.24 -12.67
CA TRP A 112 4.08 -23.65 -12.68
C TRP A 112 3.24 -22.81 -13.64
N LEU A 113 3.43 -21.49 -13.70
CA LEU A 113 2.72 -20.60 -14.63
C LEU A 113 2.97 -20.96 -16.09
N PHE A 114 4.23 -21.22 -16.45
CA PHE A 114 4.58 -21.65 -17.80
C PHE A 114 3.91 -22.98 -18.18
N ASN A 115 3.87 -23.93 -17.24
CA ASN A 115 3.26 -25.24 -17.47
C ASN A 115 1.72 -25.22 -17.48
N ASN A 116 1.09 -24.12 -17.03
CA ASN A 116 -0.37 -23.97 -16.95
C ASN A 116 -0.89 -22.76 -17.75
N ASP A 117 -0.25 -22.40 -18.85
CA ASP A 117 -0.71 -21.38 -19.81
C ASP A 117 -1.10 -20.04 -19.15
N PHE A 118 -0.36 -19.65 -18.12
CA PHE A 118 -0.59 -18.39 -17.40
C PHE A 118 -2.03 -18.20 -16.89
N VAL A 119 -2.71 -19.29 -16.52
CA VAL A 119 -4.14 -19.31 -16.14
C VAL A 119 -4.52 -18.26 -15.09
N THR A 120 -3.67 -18.03 -14.07
CA THR A 120 -3.97 -17.04 -13.01
C THR A 120 -3.89 -15.61 -13.52
N ILE A 121 -3.01 -15.32 -14.46
CA ILE A 121 -2.86 -14.00 -15.10
C ILE A 121 -4.07 -13.76 -16.01
N SER A 122 -4.41 -14.73 -16.86
CA SER A 122 -5.58 -14.69 -17.75
C SER A 122 -6.87 -14.50 -16.96
N TYR A 123 -7.03 -15.23 -15.84
CA TYR A 123 -8.14 -15.04 -14.90
C TYR A 123 -8.19 -13.61 -14.32
N GLY A 124 -7.03 -13.06 -13.94
CA GLY A 124 -6.93 -11.68 -13.46
C GLY A 124 -7.44 -10.68 -14.50
N PHE A 125 -7.01 -10.81 -15.76
CA PHE A 125 -7.46 -9.94 -16.85
C PHE A 125 -8.96 -10.04 -17.11
N LYS A 126 -9.50 -11.24 -17.19
CA LYS A 126 -10.97 -11.44 -17.33
C LYS A 126 -11.75 -10.76 -16.19
N ARG A 127 -11.24 -10.84 -14.95
CA ARG A 127 -11.89 -10.19 -13.79
C ARG A 127 -11.86 -8.67 -13.81
N THR A 128 -10.93 -8.05 -14.54
CA THR A 128 -10.86 -6.59 -14.73
C THR A 128 -11.73 -6.11 -15.88
N GLY A 129 -12.32 -7.03 -16.66
CA GLY A 129 -13.19 -6.71 -17.80
C GLY A 129 -12.43 -6.07 -18.96
N LEU A 130 -11.16 -6.46 -19.19
CA LEU A 130 -10.32 -5.92 -20.26
C LEU A 130 -10.79 -6.30 -21.65
N ASP A 131 -11.59 -7.37 -21.79
CA ASP A 131 -12.04 -7.89 -23.08
C ASP A 131 -13.09 -6.99 -23.77
N ASP A 132 -13.77 -6.07 -23.03
CA ASP A 132 -14.90 -5.27 -23.52
C ASP A 132 -14.76 -3.76 -23.20
N ILE A 133 -13.56 -3.21 -23.26
CA ILE A 133 -13.34 -1.81 -22.86
C ILE A 133 -13.38 -0.88 -24.08
N GLY A 134 -14.49 -0.12 -24.22
CA GLY A 134 -14.53 1.03 -25.10
C GLY A 134 -13.75 2.23 -24.54
N LEU A 135 -13.44 3.23 -25.39
CA LEU A 135 -12.73 4.46 -25.00
C LEU A 135 -13.29 5.15 -23.74
N VAL A 136 -14.60 5.06 -23.54
CA VAL A 136 -15.28 5.61 -22.35
C VAL A 136 -14.81 4.92 -21.04
N GLY A 137 -14.47 3.63 -21.10
CA GLY A 137 -13.99 2.87 -19.95
C GLY A 137 -12.70 3.42 -19.34
N HIS A 138 -11.81 3.98 -20.15
CA HIS A 138 -10.54 4.60 -19.69
C HIS A 138 -10.74 5.85 -18.84
N ILE A 139 -11.92 6.49 -18.92
CA ILE A 139 -12.26 7.66 -18.09
C ILE A 139 -13.23 7.26 -16.98
N GLN A 140 -14.27 6.51 -17.32
CA GLN A 140 -15.34 6.15 -16.39
C GLN A 140 -14.84 5.24 -15.24
N ASN A 141 -14.07 4.20 -15.56
CA ASN A 141 -13.63 3.22 -14.55
C ASN A 141 -12.69 3.82 -13.48
N PRO A 142 -11.65 4.62 -13.82
CA PRO A 142 -10.83 5.29 -12.81
C PRO A 142 -11.60 6.33 -12.00
N LEU A 143 -12.58 7.04 -12.58
CA LEU A 143 -13.42 7.97 -11.82
C LEU A 143 -14.30 7.20 -10.80
N ILE A 144 -14.97 6.13 -11.24
CA ILE A 144 -15.74 5.25 -10.35
C ILE A 144 -14.85 4.69 -9.23
N PHE A 145 -13.61 4.28 -9.57
CA PHE A 145 -12.63 3.85 -8.59
C PHE A 145 -12.39 4.93 -7.53
N LEU A 146 -12.07 6.18 -7.92
CA LEU A 146 -11.83 7.27 -6.99
C LEU A 146 -13.04 7.57 -6.10
N PHE A 147 -14.24 7.64 -6.68
CA PHE A 147 -15.47 7.87 -5.88
C PHE A 147 -15.68 6.78 -4.83
N LYS A 148 -15.44 5.52 -5.18
CA LYS A 148 -15.52 4.41 -4.22
C LYS A 148 -14.48 4.53 -3.12
N GLN A 149 -13.23 4.96 -3.43
CA GLN A 149 -12.20 5.15 -2.41
C GLN A 149 -12.57 6.29 -1.46
N VAL A 150 -13.09 7.39 -1.97
CA VAL A 150 -13.59 8.50 -1.11
C VAL A 150 -14.69 7.99 -0.19
N GLY A 151 -15.69 7.26 -0.73
CA GLY A 151 -16.78 6.68 0.08
C GLY A 151 -16.30 5.80 1.23
N ILE A 152 -15.32 4.92 0.97
CA ILE A 152 -14.72 4.05 2.00
C ILE A 152 -14.01 4.85 3.09
N LEU A 153 -13.39 5.98 2.72
CA LEU A 153 -12.64 6.81 3.66
C LEU A 153 -13.50 7.80 4.43
N VAL A 154 -14.78 7.98 4.10
CA VAL A 154 -15.67 8.93 4.82
C VAL A 154 -15.70 8.69 6.32
N PRO A 155 -15.95 7.47 6.85
CA PRO A 155 -15.94 7.24 8.29
C PRO A 155 -14.58 7.52 8.92
N PHE A 156 -13.50 7.12 8.26
CA PHE A 156 -12.13 7.37 8.70
C PHE A 156 -11.83 8.88 8.79
N LEU A 157 -12.17 9.65 7.76
CA LEU A 157 -11.98 11.09 7.73
C LEU A 157 -12.84 11.80 8.76
N PHE A 158 -14.06 11.29 9.03
CA PHE A 158 -14.92 11.80 10.09
C PHE A 158 -14.28 11.59 11.48
N LEU A 159 -13.73 10.42 11.77
CA LEU A 159 -13.01 10.19 13.03
C LEU A 159 -11.74 11.05 13.15
N VAL A 160 -10.99 11.24 12.06
CA VAL A 160 -9.86 12.18 12.05
C VAL A 160 -10.33 13.60 12.37
N TRP A 161 -11.45 14.04 11.77
CA TRP A 161 -12.02 15.36 12.04
C TRP A 161 -12.45 15.53 13.50
N LEU A 162 -13.01 14.49 14.14
CA LEU A 162 -13.33 14.52 15.57
C LEU A 162 -12.11 14.73 16.46
N LEU A 163 -10.94 14.22 16.08
CA LEU A 163 -9.68 14.33 16.83
C LEU A 163 -9.03 15.71 16.77
N ILE A 164 -9.24 16.45 15.69
CA ILE A 164 -8.54 17.70 15.42
C ILE A 164 -9.41 18.93 15.69
N LYS A 165 -8.75 20.04 16.05
CA LYS A 165 -9.42 21.33 16.28
C LYS A 165 -9.55 22.16 15.01
N LYS A 166 -8.51 22.11 14.15
CA LYS A 166 -8.44 22.84 12.87
C LYS A 166 -7.66 21.97 11.86
N ILE A 167 -8.18 21.86 10.65
CA ILE A 167 -7.49 21.14 9.56
C ILE A 167 -6.40 22.05 9.00
N LYS A 168 -5.14 21.76 9.30
CA LYS A 168 -3.97 22.40 8.69
C LYS A 168 -2.97 21.34 8.30
N PHE A 169 -3.00 20.90 7.06
CA PHE A 169 -1.97 19.99 6.54
C PHE A 169 -0.73 20.80 6.17
N LYS A 170 0.38 20.59 6.89
CA LYS A 170 1.69 21.07 6.50
C LYS A 170 2.45 19.92 5.84
N ILE A 171 2.37 19.84 4.52
CA ILE A 171 3.10 18.83 3.75
C ILE A 171 4.50 19.35 3.49
N ASN A 172 5.49 18.80 4.21
CA ASN A 172 6.90 19.08 3.98
C ASN A 172 7.58 17.86 3.37
N LEU A 173 7.75 17.85 2.06
CA LEU A 173 8.42 16.75 1.34
C LEU A 173 9.93 16.60 1.67
N LYS A 174 10.53 17.54 2.42
CA LYS A 174 11.88 17.39 2.96
C LYS A 174 11.92 16.49 4.20
N ASP A 175 10.76 16.27 4.84
CA ASP A 175 10.65 15.37 5.98
C ASP A 175 10.72 13.91 5.51
N LYS A 176 11.78 13.23 5.93
CA LYS A 176 12.05 11.84 5.56
C LYS A 176 10.92 10.88 5.97
N LYS A 177 10.32 11.09 7.16
CA LYS A 177 9.25 10.23 7.66
C LYS A 177 7.98 10.39 6.83
N LEU A 178 7.60 11.64 6.56
CA LEU A 178 6.44 11.94 5.72
C LEU A 178 6.65 11.40 4.31
N LEU A 179 7.81 11.60 3.72
CA LEU A 179 8.14 11.11 2.39
C LEU A 179 7.96 9.58 2.31
N PHE A 180 8.52 8.83 3.26
CA PHE A 180 8.35 7.39 3.32
C PHE A 180 6.87 6.99 3.41
N LEU A 181 6.12 7.61 4.33
CA LEU A 181 4.70 7.32 4.54
C LEU A 181 3.85 7.62 3.29
N LEU A 182 4.18 8.67 2.54
CA LEU A 182 3.49 8.98 1.27
C LEU A 182 3.77 7.91 0.21
N PHE A 183 5.03 7.47 0.09
CA PHE A 183 5.40 6.44 -0.88
C PHE A 183 4.74 5.08 -0.60
N VAL A 184 4.61 4.66 0.65
CA VAL A 184 4.04 3.35 0.97
C VAL A 184 2.50 3.35 1.08
N ASN A 185 1.86 4.52 1.25
CA ASN A 185 0.41 4.59 1.41
C ASN A 185 -0.30 5.23 0.22
N ILE A 186 0.21 6.35 -0.30
CA ILE A 186 -0.49 7.09 -1.37
C ILE A 186 -0.06 6.61 -2.75
N LEU A 187 1.23 6.39 -2.95
CA LEU A 187 1.74 6.02 -4.27
C LEU A 187 1.17 4.69 -4.79
N PRO A 188 1.00 3.60 -4.00
CA PRO A 188 0.36 2.38 -4.48
C PRO A 188 -1.07 2.62 -5.00
N ILE A 189 -1.86 3.45 -4.32
CA ILE A 189 -3.22 3.81 -4.74
C ILE A 189 -3.20 4.64 -6.04
N PHE A 190 -2.26 5.58 -6.13
CA PHE A 190 -2.07 6.38 -7.34
C PHE A 190 -1.65 5.50 -8.54
N LEU A 191 -0.76 4.55 -8.34
CA LEU A 191 -0.36 3.59 -9.37
C LEU A 191 -1.54 2.72 -9.82
N MET A 192 -2.39 2.29 -8.90
CA MET A 192 -3.62 1.56 -9.22
C MET A 192 -4.57 2.43 -10.06
N PHE A 193 -4.73 3.70 -9.70
CA PHE A 193 -5.51 4.65 -10.49
C PHE A 193 -4.95 4.81 -11.91
N ILE A 194 -3.64 4.99 -12.04
CA ILE A 194 -2.97 5.08 -13.36
C ILE A 194 -3.17 3.81 -14.17
N THR A 195 -3.08 2.63 -13.54
CA THR A 195 -3.35 1.35 -14.22
C THR A 195 -4.78 1.30 -14.76
N SER A 196 -5.77 1.73 -13.95
CA SER A 196 -7.16 1.82 -14.39
C SER A 196 -7.34 2.82 -15.55
N LEU A 197 -6.63 3.94 -15.51
CA LEU A 197 -6.68 4.97 -16.56
C LEU A 197 -6.09 4.45 -17.89
N ILE A 198 -4.92 3.81 -17.84
CA ILE A 198 -4.22 3.32 -19.03
C ILE A 198 -4.93 2.11 -19.63
N LEU A 199 -5.32 1.14 -18.79
CA LEU A 199 -5.92 -0.11 -19.24
C LEU A 199 -7.44 -0.08 -19.31
N GLY A 200 -8.11 0.99 -18.83
CA GLY A 200 -9.57 1.04 -18.72
C GLY A 200 -10.14 0.02 -17.73
N SER A 201 -9.32 -0.60 -16.90
CA SER A 201 -9.68 -1.75 -16.07
C SER A 201 -10.61 -1.38 -14.92
N LYS A 202 -11.58 -2.27 -14.60
CA LYS A 202 -12.48 -2.14 -13.46
C LYS A 202 -11.78 -2.65 -12.19
N ILE A 203 -11.48 -1.74 -11.26
CA ILE A 203 -10.87 -2.09 -9.98
C ILE A 203 -11.96 -2.46 -8.98
N ARG A 204 -11.90 -3.69 -8.45
CA ARG A 204 -12.81 -4.12 -7.39
C ARG A 204 -12.43 -3.51 -6.06
N THR A 205 -13.40 -2.97 -5.35
CA THR A 205 -13.21 -2.24 -4.10
C THR A 205 -12.44 -3.07 -3.05
N MET A 206 -12.79 -4.35 -2.87
CA MET A 206 -12.14 -5.26 -1.92
C MET A 206 -10.64 -5.49 -2.19
N TRP A 207 -10.16 -5.21 -3.40
CA TRP A 207 -8.73 -5.37 -3.71
C TRP A 207 -7.87 -4.34 -3.01
N MET A 208 -8.48 -3.25 -2.56
CA MET A 208 -7.80 -2.14 -1.89
C MET A 208 -7.55 -2.37 -0.39
N THR A 209 -7.99 -3.50 0.16
CA THR A 209 -7.82 -3.81 1.60
C THR A 209 -6.40 -3.55 2.11
N PRO A 210 -5.30 -4.07 1.54
CA PRO A 210 -3.96 -3.84 2.08
C PRO A 210 -3.44 -2.42 1.87
N PHE A 211 -3.98 -1.66 0.91
CA PHE A 211 -3.49 -0.34 0.54
C PHE A 211 -3.71 0.73 1.63
N TYR A 212 -4.69 0.51 2.51
CA TYR A 212 -5.04 1.44 3.59
C TYR A 212 -4.39 1.11 4.94
N LEU A 213 -3.64 0.00 5.02
CA LEU A 213 -3.11 -0.51 6.28
C LEU A 213 -2.24 0.52 7.05
N GLY A 214 -1.52 1.37 6.34
CA GLY A 214 -0.69 2.42 6.93
C GLY A 214 -1.38 3.78 7.10
N PHE A 215 -2.67 3.93 6.70
CA PHE A 215 -3.36 5.22 6.70
C PHE A 215 -3.49 5.83 8.09
N GLY A 216 -3.79 5.03 9.12
CA GLY A 216 -3.84 5.51 10.49
C GLY A 216 -2.52 6.15 10.93
N VAL A 217 -1.38 5.55 10.55
CA VAL A 217 -0.04 6.10 10.86
C VAL A 217 0.22 7.38 10.07
N LEU A 218 -0.08 7.39 8.77
CA LEU A 218 0.10 8.55 7.90
C LEU A 218 -0.71 9.75 8.42
N PHE A 219 -2.01 9.57 8.68
CA PHE A 219 -2.87 10.66 9.10
C PHE A 219 -2.51 11.18 10.50
N ILE A 220 -2.22 10.29 11.46
CA ILE A 220 -1.74 10.72 12.77
C ILE A 220 -0.44 11.50 12.65
N TYR A 221 0.48 11.08 11.77
CA TYR A 221 1.70 11.82 11.53
C TYR A 221 1.43 13.24 11.00
N LEU A 222 0.49 13.38 10.07
CA LEU A 222 0.10 14.69 9.49
C LEU A 222 -0.58 15.61 10.49
N VAL A 223 -1.41 15.07 11.39
CA VAL A 223 -2.24 15.86 12.28
C VAL A 223 -1.77 15.90 13.75
N GLN A 224 -0.67 15.21 14.10
CA GLN A 224 -0.20 15.05 15.48
C GLN A 224 -0.08 16.36 16.28
N SER A 225 0.33 17.46 15.62
CA SER A 225 0.43 18.79 16.24
C SER A 225 -0.92 19.49 16.49
N GLN A 226 -2.01 18.92 15.99
CA GLN A 226 -3.36 19.49 16.01
C GLN A 226 -4.33 18.66 16.86
N ILE A 227 -3.88 17.50 17.35
CA ILE A 227 -4.68 16.60 18.18
C ILE A 227 -5.06 17.32 19.48
N ASN A 228 -6.35 17.35 19.77
CA ASN A 228 -6.86 17.92 21.01
C ASN A 228 -7.13 16.81 22.02
N LEU A 229 -6.33 16.76 23.09
CA LEU A 229 -6.46 15.76 24.15
C LEU A 229 -7.86 15.72 24.77
N LYS A 230 -8.58 16.86 24.84
CA LYS A 230 -9.96 16.94 25.35
C LYS A 230 -10.96 16.21 24.43
N LYS A 231 -10.63 16.01 23.15
CA LYS A 231 -11.46 15.33 22.16
C LYS A 231 -11.20 13.82 22.06
N ILE A 232 -10.21 13.30 22.78
CA ILE A 232 -9.93 11.85 22.79
C ILE A 232 -11.10 11.06 23.40
N LYS A 233 -11.76 11.58 24.46
CA LYS A 233 -12.92 10.90 25.05
C LYS A 233 -14.07 10.73 24.05
N PRO A 234 -14.60 11.81 23.40
CA PRO A 234 -15.62 11.64 22.36
C PRO A 234 -15.20 10.70 21.23
N PHE A 235 -13.93 10.75 20.81
CA PHE A 235 -13.39 9.85 19.78
C PHE A 235 -13.41 8.37 20.21
N LEU A 236 -13.18 8.06 21.49
CA LEU A 236 -13.22 6.68 22.00
C LEU A 236 -14.64 6.12 22.15
N TYR A 237 -15.65 6.99 22.22
CA TYR A 237 -17.07 6.61 22.33
C TYR A 237 -17.82 6.68 21.00
N SER A 238 -17.17 7.12 19.90
CA SER A 238 -17.72 7.15 18.55
C SER A 238 -17.45 5.86 17.79
#